data_60b74d8a4e35ebc22032ca8cb582576f
#
_entry.id   60b74d8a4e35ebc22032ca8cb582576f
#
_cell.length_a   1.000
_cell.length_b   1.000
_cell.length_c   1.000
_cell.angle_alpha   90.00
_cell.angle_beta   90.00
_cell.angle_gamma   90.00
#
_symmetry.space_group_name_H-M   'P 1'
#
loop_
_entity.id
_entity.type
_entity.pdbx_description
1 polymer ?
#
loop_
_entity_poly.entity_id
_entity_poly.type
_entity_poly.pdbx_seq_one_letter_code
_entity_poly.pdbx_strand_id
1 'polypeptide(L)'
;MMKTTMALGMLLLGCTLAQAQARTWVSGTGNDADPCSRTAPCKTFAGALSKTSAGGQINVIDSGAYGPVTITKAITIDASESYAGILGTGTNGILVNAGANDVVVLRGLTIDGNESGLDGIKFLAGGKLHVEDCRITHFSQRGINFAPTDKSELFVKDTIIRENVQAGILIQPTTGAATVTIEHTRLEGNANGLSVVDSAQVTVRDSIMANNATNGVLALATNASNEIVMEGCVTANNVNGIKASGSDANTATVQISNVTVTHNGTGLLTAAGGSILSYTNNTIGANKTDGAPDKQFPQQ
;
A
#
# COMPACT_ATOMS: atom_id res chain seq x y z
N MET A 1 -38.43 68.00 -28.70
CA MET A 1 -38.57 66.83 -27.83
C MET A 1 -37.62 65.73 -28.31
N MET A 2 -36.46 65.58 -27.71
CA MET A 2 -35.43 64.56 -28.06
C MET A 2 -35.59 63.44 -27.11
N LYS A 3 -35.89 62.23 -27.63
CA LYS A 3 -36.01 61.01 -26.86
C LYS A 3 -34.63 60.29 -26.86
N THR A 4 -33.96 60.28 -25.69
CA THR A 4 -32.70 59.59 -25.46
C THR A 4 -33.04 58.14 -25.12
N THR A 5 -32.67 57.19 -25.97
CA THR A 5 -32.81 55.76 -25.75
C THR A 5 -31.52 55.26 -25.05
N MET A 6 -31.64 54.86 -23.78
CA MET A 6 -30.57 54.33 -22.97
C MET A 6 -30.47 52.79 -23.25
N ALA A 7 -29.43 52.35 -23.92
CA ALA A 7 -29.16 50.92 -24.17
C ALA A 7 -28.45 50.33 -22.92
N LEU A 8 -29.14 49.43 -22.21
CA LEU A 8 -28.61 48.67 -21.07
C LEU A 8 -27.83 47.48 -21.59
N GLY A 9 -26.50 47.61 -21.59
CA GLY A 9 -25.60 46.47 -21.95
C GLY A 9 -25.57 45.43 -20.84
N MET A 10 -26.14 44.26 -21.08
CA MET A 10 -26.09 43.10 -20.18
C MET A 10 -24.76 42.39 -20.32
N LEU A 11 -23.86 42.57 -19.34
CA LEU A 11 -22.57 41.90 -19.25
C LEU A 11 -22.81 40.45 -18.78
N LEU A 12 -22.85 39.49 -19.71
CA LEU A 12 -22.88 38.08 -19.39
C LEU A 12 -21.49 37.65 -18.86
N LEU A 13 -21.33 37.60 -17.52
CA LEU A 13 -20.22 36.87 -16.91
C LEU A 13 -20.41 35.36 -17.19
N GLY A 14 -19.70 34.87 -18.19
CA GLY A 14 -19.60 33.43 -18.44
C GLY A 14 -18.83 32.79 -17.32
N CYS A 15 -19.51 32.18 -16.32
CA CYS A 15 -18.88 31.20 -15.44
C CYS A 15 -18.51 29.99 -16.28
N THR A 16 -17.25 29.90 -16.68
CA THR A 16 -16.70 28.64 -17.21
C THR A 16 -16.65 27.65 -16.06
N LEU A 17 -17.62 26.74 -15.99
CA LEU A 17 -17.54 25.57 -15.12
C LEU A 17 -16.31 24.77 -15.59
N ALA A 18 -15.28 24.73 -14.75
CA ALA A 18 -14.14 23.85 -14.98
C ALA A 18 -14.66 22.40 -14.92
N GLN A 19 -14.83 21.78 -16.08
CA GLN A 19 -15.22 20.36 -16.14
C GLN A 19 -14.01 19.51 -15.70
N ALA A 20 -14.23 18.66 -14.71
CA ALA A 20 -13.24 17.69 -14.30
C ALA A 20 -12.94 16.73 -15.46
N GLN A 21 -11.64 16.52 -15.76
CA GLN A 21 -11.17 15.75 -16.90
C GLN A 21 -11.02 14.27 -16.51
N ALA A 22 -11.37 13.36 -17.42
CA ALA A 22 -11.14 11.92 -17.22
C ALA A 22 -9.64 11.57 -17.23
N ARG A 23 -8.80 12.40 -17.85
CA ARG A 23 -7.34 12.23 -17.91
C ARG A 23 -6.63 13.55 -17.73
N THR A 24 -5.66 13.58 -16.82
CA THR A 24 -4.81 14.75 -16.55
C THR A 24 -3.34 14.35 -16.54
N TRP A 25 -2.47 15.35 -16.56
CA TRP A 25 -1.02 15.17 -16.62
C TRP A 25 -0.30 16.05 -15.59
N VAL A 26 0.80 15.49 -15.07
CA VAL A 26 1.76 16.24 -14.25
C VAL A 26 3.13 16.26 -14.94
N SER A 27 3.88 17.33 -14.74
CA SER A 27 5.25 17.53 -15.22
C SER A 27 6.10 18.22 -14.17
N GLY A 28 7.39 17.90 -14.12
CA GLY A 28 8.38 18.57 -13.27
C GLY A 28 8.43 20.08 -13.49
N THR A 29 8.07 20.56 -14.68
CA THR A 29 7.99 21.99 -15.06
C THR A 29 6.56 22.52 -15.12
N GLY A 30 5.55 21.74 -14.72
CA GLY A 30 4.14 22.10 -14.74
C GLY A 30 3.76 23.17 -13.73
N ASN A 31 2.50 23.61 -13.80
CA ASN A 31 1.94 24.63 -12.90
C ASN A 31 0.52 24.22 -12.48
N ASP A 32 0.24 24.19 -11.18
CA ASP A 32 -1.07 23.80 -10.66
C ASP A 32 -2.20 24.81 -10.97
N ALA A 33 -1.89 26.01 -11.48
CA ALA A 33 -2.87 26.92 -12.06
C ALA A 33 -3.37 26.45 -13.44
N ASP A 34 -2.58 25.64 -14.17
CA ASP A 34 -2.90 25.15 -15.50
C ASP A 34 -4.04 24.11 -15.50
N PRO A 35 -4.69 23.85 -16.65
CA PRO A 35 -5.78 22.87 -16.75
C PRO A 35 -5.38 21.41 -16.48
N CYS A 36 -4.11 21.10 -16.30
CA CYS A 36 -3.53 19.73 -16.25
C CYS A 36 -3.75 18.94 -17.55
N SER A 37 -3.87 19.61 -18.69
CA SER A 37 -3.83 18.96 -20.00
C SER A 37 -2.39 18.51 -20.32
N ARG A 38 -2.22 17.68 -21.36
CA ARG A 38 -0.88 17.23 -21.76
C ARG A 38 0.05 18.38 -22.18
N THR A 39 -0.50 19.47 -22.74
CA THR A 39 0.27 20.65 -23.21
C THR A 39 0.41 21.73 -22.15
N ALA A 40 -0.41 21.70 -21.08
CA ALA A 40 -0.37 22.60 -19.93
C ALA A 40 -0.57 21.75 -18.65
N PRO A 41 0.47 20.97 -18.24
CA PRO A 41 0.40 20.02 -17.15
C PRO A 41 0.43 20.71 -15.79
N CYS A 42 -0.11 20.04 -14.78
CA CYS A 42 0.03 20.43 -13.39
C CYS A 42 1.43 20.12 -12.84
N LYS A 43 1.80 20.78 -11.75
CA LYS A 43 3.07 20.57 -11.05
C LYS A 43 3.01 19.39 -10.10
N THR A 44 1.87 19.18 -9.41
CA THR A 44 1.75 18.22 -8.33
C THR A 44 0.62 17.23 -8.55
N PHE A 45 0.70 16.07 -7.91
CA PHE A 45 -0.42 15.11 -7.88
C PHE A 45 -1.67 15.71 -7.22
N ALA A 46 -1.51 16.53 -6.17
CA ALA A 46 -2.62 17.21 -5.52
C ALA A 46 -3.33 18.19 -6.46
N GLY A 47 -2.56 18.99 -7.23
CA GLY A 47 -3.11 19.90 -8.24
C GLY A 47 -3.86 19.15 -9.34
N ALA A 48 -3.27 18.06 -9.86
CA ALA A 48 -3.92 17.24 -10.87
C ALA A 48 -5.18 16.52 -10.32
N LEU A 49 -5.12 15.98 -9.11
CA LEU A 49 -6.26 15.30 -8.47
C LEU A 49 -7.49 16.20 -8.38
N SER A 50 -7.29 17.49 -8.07
CA SER A 50 -8.39 18.47 -7.98
C SER A 50 -9.15 18.64 -9.31
N LYS A 51 -8.49 18.42 -10.45
CA LYS A 51 -9.01 18.61 -11.81
C LYS A 51 -9.35 17.32 -12.54
N THR A 52 -9.00 16.16 -11.97
CA THR A 52 -9.37 14.86 -12.51
C THR A 52 -10.73 14.44 -12.00
N SER A 53 -11.59 13.90 -12.84
CA SER A 53 -12.89 13.33 -12.42
C SER A 53 -12.68 12.06 -11.59
N ALA A 54 -13.68 11.69 -10.80
CA ALA A 54 -13.69 10.39 -10.13
C ALA A 54 -13.59 9.26 -11.17
N GLY A 55 -12.77 8.23 -10.87
CA GLY A 55 -12.43 7.16 -11.80
C GLY A 55 -11.48 7.56 -12.94
N GLY A 56 -11.00 8.81 -12.97
CA GLY A 56 -10.05 9.28 -13.98
C GLY A 56 -8.61 8.86 -13.70
N GLN A 57 -7.70 9.33 -14.56
CA GLN A 57 -6.29 8.97 -14.53
C GLN A 57 -5.38 10.20 -14.54
N ILE A 58 -4.37 10.22 -13.68
CA ILE A 58 -3.27 11.18 -13.68
C ILE A 58 -2.04 10.50 -14.26
N ASN A 59 -1.46 11.07 -15.31
CA ASN A 59 -0.28 10.56 -16.00
C ASN A 59 0.93 11.44 -15.73
N VAL A 60 2.11 10.84 -15.70
CA VAL A 60 3.38 11.54 -15.54
C VAL A 60 4.02 11.72 -16.90
N ILE A 61 4.39 12.97 -17.26
CA ILE A 61 5.02 13.28 -18.56
C ILE A 61 6.54 13.06 -18.50
N ASP A 62 7.16 13.52 -17.41
CA ASP A 62 8.62 13.53 -17.27
C ASP A 62 9.04 13.15 -15.85
N SER A 63 10.33 12.90 -15.67
CA SER A 63 10.88 12.57 -14.36
C SER A 63 10.86 13.78 -13.43
N GLY A 64 10.33 13.59 -12.21
CA GLY A 64 10.22 14.69 -11.26
C GLY A 64 9.73 14.25 -9.87
N ALA A 65 9.65 15.24 -8.97
CA ALA A 65 9.02 15.10 -7.67
C ALA A 65 7.66 15.81 -7.69
N TYR A 66 6.60 15.07 -7.34
CA TYR A 66 5.22 15.52 -7.51
C TYR A 66 4.46 15.75 -6.20
N GLY A 67 5.18 15.61 -5.08
CA GLY A 67 4.69 15.91 -3.73
C GLY A 67 3.69 14.88 -3.16
N PRO A 68 3.47 14.93 -1.84
CA PRO A 68 2.46 14.12 -1.16
C PRO A 68 1.05 14.44 -1.65
N VAL A 69 0.14 13.44 -1.56
CA VAL A 69 -1.23 13.60 -2.00
C VAL A 69 -2.23 12.91 -1.08
N THR A 70 -3.37 13.57 -0.82
CA THR A 70 -4.53 12.97 -0.15
C THR A 70 -5.57 12.61 -1.21
N ILE A 71 -5.84 11.33 -1.36
CA ILE A 71 -6.78 10.77 -2.34
C ILE A 71 -8.14 10.59 -1.67
N THR A 72 -9.18 11.25 -2.20
CA THR A 72 -10.53 11.26 -1.63
C THR A 72 -11.60 10.72 -2.57
N LYS A 73 -11.19 10.11 -3.69
CA LYS A 73 -12.08 9.56 -4.72
C LYS A 73 -11.39 8.47 -5.51
N ALA A 74 -12.13 7.69 -6.28
CA ALA A 74 -11.57 6.75 -7.24
C ALA A 74 -10.63 7.47 -8.21
N ILE A 75 -9.39 6.94 -8.38
CA ILE A 75 -8.36 7.53 -9.22
C ILE A 75 -7.27 6.52 -9.58
N THR A 76 -6.69 6.66 -10.76
CA THR A 76 -5.42 6.02 -11.14
C THR A 76 -4.32 7.07 -11.20
N ILE A 77 -3.20 6.84 -10.51
CA ILE A 77 -1.96 7.60 -10.69
C ILE A 77 -0.97 6.65 -11.37
N ASP A 78 -0.60 6.98 -12.60
CA ASP A 78 0.23 6.13 -13.46
C ASP A 78 1.53 6.83 -13.83
N ALA A 79 2.64 6.31 -13.32
CA ALA A 79 4.00 6.75 -13.57
C ALA A 79 4.86 5.66 -14.23
N SER A 80 4.25 4.65 -14.86
CA SER A 80 4.97 3.51 -15.45
C SER A 80 5.95 3.90 -16.58
N GLU A 81 5.75 5.05 -17.23
CA GLU A 81 6.60 5.51 -18.32
C GLU A 81 7.71 6.50 -17.88
N SER A 82 7.67 7.01 -16.63
CA SER A 82 8.59 8.04 -16.15
C SER A 82 8.79 7.96 -14.64
N TYR A 83 9.98 8.33 -14.16
CA TYR A 83 10.23 8.39 -12.73
C TYR A 83 9.35 9.45 -12.05
N ALA A 84 8.54 9.03 -11.10
CA ALA A 84 7.72 9.93 -10.28
C ALA A 84 8.05 9.76 -8.79
N GLY A 85 8.70 10.76 -8.24
CA GLY A 85 9.06 10.84 -6.83
C GLY A 85 7.96 11.47 -5.97
N ILE A 86 7.70 10.89 -4.82
CA ILE A 86 6.92 11.48 -3.73
C ILE A 86 7.82 11.52 -2.50
N LEU A 87 8.10 12.72 -2.00
CA LEU A 87 8.86 12.92 -0.77
C LEU A 87 7.89 13.21 0.38
N GLY A 88 7.78 12.27 1.33
CA GLY A 88 6.84 12.33 2.44
C GLY A 88 7.41 12.93 3.74
N THR A 89 8.41 13.82 3.67
CA THR A 89 9.10 14.39 4.84
C THR A 89 8.12 14.95 5.89
N GLY A 90 8.14 14.41 7.09
CA GLY A 90 7.29 14.82 8.22
C GLY A 90 5.79 14.52 8.06
N THR A 91 5.39 13.82 6.99
CA THR A 91 3.98 13.50 6.70
C THR A 91 3.88 12.12 6.05
N ASN A 92 2.68 11.69 5.68
CA ASN A 92 2.51 10.52 4.82
C ASN A 92 2.85 10.85 3.36
N GLY A 93 3.41 9.90 2.62
CA GLY A 93 3.61 10.06 1.19
C GLY A 93 2.27 10.16 0.45
N ILE A 94 1.40 9.17 0.64
CA ILE A 94 0.04 9.13 0.10
C ILE A 94 -0.94 8.78 1.22
N LEU A 95 -1.99 9.59 1.36
CA LEU A 95 -3.12 9.29 2.24
C LEU A 95 -4.34 8.94 1.39
N VAL A 96 -4.93 7.75 1.57
CA VAL A 96 -6.17 7.34 0.91
C VAL A 96 -7.32 7.39 1.92
N ASN A 97 -8.30 8.24 1.64
CA ASN A 97 -9.53 8.38 2.41
C ASN A 97 -10.68 8.64 1.42
N ALA A 98 -11.01 7.60 0.65
CA ALA A 98 -11.96 7.64 -0.46
C ALA A 98 -13.29 6.98 -0.07
N GLY A 99 -14.27 7.02 -0.96
CA GLY A 99 -15.58 6.39 -0.75
C GLY A 99 -15.46 4.85 -0.68
N ALA A 100 -16.36 4.19 0.05
CA ALA A 100 -16.33 2.75 0.32
C ALA A 100 -16.33 1.85 -0.94
N ASN A 101 -16.72 2.36 -2.09
CA ASN A 101 -16.68 1.64 -3.37
C ASN A 101 -15.59 2.15 -4.32
N ASP A 102 -14.82 3.13 -3.91
CA ASP A 102 -13.80 3.74 -4.74
C ASP A 102 -12.59 2.81 -4.92
N VAL A 103 -12.09 2.76 -6.15
CA VAL A 103 -10.88 2.04 -6.52
C VAL A 103 -9.75 3.05 -6.73
N VAL A 104 -8.65 2.86 -6.02
CA VAL A 104 -7.42 3.65 -6.15
C VAL A 104 -6.33 2.75 -6.73
N VAL A 105 -5.68 3.21 -7.80
CA VAL A 105 -4.55 2.50 -8.44
C VAL A 105 -3.33 3.41 -8.41
N LEU A 106 -2.23 2.91 -7.86
CA LEU A 106 -0.93 3.58 -7.78
C LEU A 106 0.09 2.73 -8.51
N ARG A 107 0.69 3.27 -9.57
CA ARG A 107 1.62 2.50 -10.42
C ARG A 107 2.90 3.27 -10.72
N GLY A 108 4.05 2.59 -10.62
CA GLY A 108 5.36 3.11 -11.01
C GLY A 108 5.92 4.22 -10.12
N LEU A 109 5.45 4.35 -8.88
CA LEU A 109 5.81 5.44 -7.98
C LEU A 109 7.03 5.10 -7.12
N THR A 110 7.91 6.09 -6.91
CA THR A 110 8.95 6.04 -5.88
C THR A 110 8.55 6.96 -4.73
N ILE A 111 8.28 6.37 -3.57
CA ILE A 111 7.77 7.06 -2.39
C ILE A 111 8.83 6.97 -1.29
N ASP A 112 9.40 8.11 -0.90
CA ASP A 112 10.50 8.18 0.06
C ASP A 112 10.13 9.06 1.25
N GLY A 113 10.34 8.53 2.45
CA GLY A 113 10.05 9.23 3.71
C GLY A 113 11.17 10.15 4.19
N ASN A 114 12.37 10.08 3.57
CA ASN A 114 13.53 10.85 4.00
C ASN A 114 13.76 10.76 5.52
N GLU A 115 13.62 9.53 6.07
CA GLU A 115 13.80 9.18 7.49
C GLU A 115 12.83 9.85 8.49
N SER A 116 12.03 10.81 8.06
CA SER A 116 11.11 11.58 8.91
C SER A 116 9.62 11.45 8.52
N GLY A 117 9.31 10.93 7.34
CA GLY A 117 7.95 10.65 6.89
C GLY A 117 7.26 9.62 7.79
N LEU A 118 5.94 9.72 7.94
CA LEU A 118 5.17 8.81 8.81
C LEU A 118 4.94 7.46 8.13
N ASP A 119 3.96 7.35 7.26
CA ASP A 119 3.67 6.16 6.45
C ASP A 119 3.88 6.48 4.95
N GLY A 120 4.40 5.54 4.17
CA GLY A 120 4.53 5.71 2.73
C GLY A 120 3.18 5.84 2.06
N ILE A 121 2.33 4.85 2.26
CA ILE A 121 0.92 4.86 1.89
C ILE A 121 0.10 4.55 3.13
N LYS A 122 -0.76 5.49 3.54
CA LYS A 122 -1.74 5.29 4.61
C LYS A 122 -3.13 5.18 4.02
N PHE A 123 -3.78 4.02 4.21
CA PHE A 123 -5.14 3.78 3.77
C PHE A 123 -6.09 3.79 4.97
N LEU A 124 -7.06 4.68 4.94
CA LEU A 124 -8.08 4.81 5.98
C LEU A 124 -9.46 4.33 5.50
N ALA A 125 -9.82 4.69 4.27
CA ALA A 125 -11.11 4.33 3.67
C ALA A 125 -10.99 4.21 2.15
N GLY A 126 -11.83 3.36 1.55
CA GLY A 126 -11.89 3.06 0.13
C GLY A 126 -12.36 1.62 -0.10
N GLY A 127 -12.81 1.29 -1.29
CA GLY A 127 -13.16 -0.08 -1.66
C GLY A 127 -11.93 -0.93 -1.95
N LYS A 128 -11.06 -0.43 -2.82
CA LYS A 128 -9.86 -1.18 -3.26
C LYS A 128 -8.66 -0.26 -3.44
N LEU A 129 -7.48 -0.77 -3.05
CA LEU A 129 -6.19 -0.14 -3.31
C LEU A 129 -5.30 -1.11 -4.09
N HIS A 130 -4.81 -0.68 -5.24
CA HIS A 130 -3.77 -1.37 -6.01
C HIS A 130 -2.47 -0.58 -5.91
N VAL A 131 -1.37 -1.27 -5.57
CA VAL A 131 -0.01 -0.73 -5.52
C VAL A 131 0.85 -1.63 -6.41
N GLU A 132 1.25 -1.11 -7.57
CA GLU A 132 1.90 -1.89 -8.62
C GLU A 132 3.21 -1.23 -9.05
N ASP A 133 4.28 -2.01 -9.18
CA ASP A 133 5.59 -1.54 -9.64
C ASP A 133 6.09 -0.29 -8.87
N CYS A 134 5.88 -0.28 -7.55
CA CYS A 134 6.23 0.84 -6.69
C CYS A 134 7.48 0.55 -5.86
N ARG A 135 8.13 1.62 -5.40
CA ARG A 135 9.22 1.58 -4.42
C ARG A 135 8.88 2.47 -3.24
N ILE A 136 8.89 1.93 -2.02
CA ILE A 136 8.50 2.65 -0.80
C ILE A 136 9.59 2.48 0.25
N THR A 137 10.23 3.59 0.67
CA THR A 137 11.44 3.52 1.50
C THR A 137 11.53 4.64 2.53
N HIS A 138 12.32 4.39 3.61
CA HIS A 138 12.79 5.38 4.61
C HIS A 138 11.69 6.11 5.37
N PHE A 139 10.59 5.43 5.68
CA PHE A 139 9.56 5.98 6.55
C PHE A 139 9.83 5.65 8.03
N SER A 140 9.56 6.62 8.91
CA SER A 140 9.72 6.46 10.36
C SER A 140 8.69 5.50 10.97
N GLN A 141 7.66 5.16 10.24
CA GLN A 141 6.68 4.16 10.65
C GLN A 141 6.64 3.01 9.64
N ARG A 142 5.76 3.06 8.64
CA ARG A 142 5.50 1.90 7.76
C ARG A 142 5.59 2.28 6.29
N GLY A 143 5.94 1.31 5.46
CA GLY A 143 5.83 1.47 4.02
C GLY A 143 4.37 1.60 3.60
N ILE A 144 3.55 0.59 3.90
CA ILE A 144 2.10 0.62 3.70
C ILE A 144 1.40 0.37 5.05
N ASN A 145 0.50 1.27 5.42
CA ASN A 145 -0.39 1.16 6.57
C ASN A 145 -1.83 1.01 6.06
N PHE A 146 -2.32 -0.23 5.98
CA PHE A 146 -3.67 -0.55 5.53
C PHE A 146 -4.59 -0.74 6.73
N ALA A 147 -5.29 0.33 7.11
CA ALA A 147 -6.12 0.39 8.32
C ALA A 147 -7.58 0.78 8.00
N PRO A 148 -8.29 0.00 7.17
CA PRO A 148 -9.63 0.35 6.72
C PRO A 148 -10.65 0.37 7.86
N THR A 149 -11.63 1.28 7.75
CA THR A 149 -12.82 1.35 8.60
C THR A 149 -13.95 0.46 8.11
N ASP A 150 -13.95 0.10 6.84
CA ASP A 150 -14.93 -0.75 6.18
C ASP A 150 -14.26 -1.96 5.54
N LYS A 151 -15.06 -2.89 4.98
CA LYS A 151 -14.51 -3.99 4.21
C LYS A 151 -13.78 -3.45 2.99
N SER A 152 -12.49 -3.72 2.89
CA SER A 152 -11.63 -3.19 1.81
C SER A 152 -10.66 -4.25 1.31
N GLU A 153 -10.19 -4.04 0.08
CA GLU A 153 -9.25 -4.92 -0.58
C GLU A 153 -7.93 -4.19 -0.87
N LEU A 154 -6.80 -4.90 -0.67
CA LEU A 154 -5.46 -4.42 -1.02
C LEU A 154 -4.79 -5.40 -1.97
N PHE A 155 -4.26 -4.90 -3.07
CA PHE A 155 -3.43 -5.63 -4.02
C PHE A 155 -2.06 -4.97 -4.10
N VAL A 156 -0.99 -5.71 -3.77
CA VAL A 156 0.40 -5.24 -3.90
C VAL A 156 1.12 -6.17 -4.85
N LYS A 157 1.70 -5.63 -5.90
CA LYS A 157 2.37 -6.42 -6.92
C LYS A 157 3.66 -5.76 -7.41
N ASP A 158 4.67 -6.57 -7.71
CA ASP A 158 5.95 -6.14 -8.30
C ASP A 158 6.59 -4.94 -7.54
N THR A 159 6.41 -4.88 -6.20
CA THR A 159 6.73 -3.71 -5.38
C THR A 159 7.87 -4.00 -4.40
N ILE A 160 8.73 -3.00 -4.17
CA ILE A 160 9.82 -3.08 -3.19
C ILE A 160 9.52 -2.13 -2.03
N ILE A 161 9.45 -2.67 -0.81
CA ILE A 161 9.19 -1.91 0.41
C ILE A 161 10.31 -2.21 1.41
N ARG A 162 11.14 -1.21 1.70
CA ARG A 162 12.32 -1.45 2.52
C ARG A 162 12.73 -0.27 3.38
N GLU A 163 13.53 -0.58 4.41
CA GLU A 163 14.19 0.42 5.27
C GLU A 163 13.16 1.36 5.94
N ASN A 164 12.01 0.79 6.36
CA ASN A 164 11.03 1.50 7.16
C ASN A 164 11.18 1.06 8.64
N VAL A 165 11.05 2.01 9.57
CA VAL A 165 11.39 1.76 10.99
C VAL A 165 10.48 0.72 11.65
N GLN A 166 9.22 0.60 11.24
CA GLN A 166 8.27 -0.36 11.83
C GLN A 166 8.01 -1.54 10.88
N ALA A 167 7.05 -1.45 10.00
CA ALA A 167 6.70 -2.55 9.11
C ALA A 167 6.82 -2.15 7.63
N GLY A 168 7.19 -3.11 6.77
CA GLY A 168 7.04 -2.93 5.33
C GLY A 168 5.56 -2.74 5.00
N ILE A 169 4.74 -3.74 5.35
CA ILE A 169 3.28 -3.65 5.24
C ILE A 169 2.66 -3.98 6.60
N LEU A 170 1.81 -3.08 7.11
CA LEU A 170 0.91 -3.34 8.23
C LEU A 170 -0.52 -3.41 7.71
N ILE A 171 -1.21 -4.51 7.99
CA ILE A 171 -2.63 -4.72 7.74
C ILE A 171 -3.31 -4.77 9.10
N GLN A 172 -4.11 -3.74 9.40
CA GLN A 172 -4.77 -3.57 10.70
C GLN A 172 -6.13 -2.89 10.52
N PRO A 173 -7.17 -3.63 10.06
CA PRO A 173 -8.52 -3.08 9.99
C PRO A 173 -8.95 -2.53 11.35
N THR A 174 -9.56 -1.34 11.37
CA THR A 174 -9.98 -0.70 12.63
C THR A 174 -11.38 -1.16 13.07
N THR A 175 -12.31 -1.27 12.14
CA THR A 175 -13.68 -1.76 12.37
C THR A 175 -14.17 -2.68 11.25
N GLY A 176 -13.55 -2.64 10.08
CA GLY A 176 -13.89 -3.45 8.93
C GLY A 176 -13.16 -4.80 8.88
N ALA A 177 -12.99 -5.31 7.67
CA ALA A 177 -12.18 -6.48 7.37
C ALA A 177 -11.31 -6.21 6.15
N ALA A 178 -10.13 -6.81 6.10
CA ALA A 178 -9.22 -6.70 4.97
C ALA A 178 -9.14 -8.02 4.20
N THR A 179 -9.22 -7.94 2.87
CA THR A 179 -8.82 -9.02 1.97
C THR A 179 -7.59 -8.53 1.20
N VAL A 180 -6.48 -9.25 1.29
CA VAL A 180 -5.19 -8.76 0.78
C VAL A 180 -4.52 -9.80 -0.09
N THR A 181 -4.00 -9.36 -1.22
CA THR A 181 -3.14 -10.16 -2.10
C THR A 181 -1.81 -9.45 -2.30
N ILE A 182 -0.70 -10.16 -2.06
CA ILE A 182 0.66 -9.66 -2.23
C ILE A 182 1.40 -10.64 -3.15
N GLU A 183 1.91 -10.14 -4.27
CA GLU A 183 2.60 -10.96 -5.27
C GLU A 183 3.93 -10.31 -5.71
N HIS A 184 4.98 -11.12 -5.95
CA HIS A 184 6.28 -10.68 -6.45
C HIS A 184 6.84 -9.46 -5.71
N THR A 185 6.63 -9.38 -4.40
CA THR A 185 6.95 -8.21 -3.58
C THR A 185 8.12 -8.50 -2.65
N ARG A 186 8.98 -7.51 -2.44
CA ARG A 186 10.13 -7.60 -1.53
C ARG A 186 9.93 -6.70 -0.31
N LEU A 187 9.94 -7.29 0.88
CA LEU A 187 9.80 -6.61 2.16
C LEU A 187 11.10 -6.79 2.96
N GLU A 188 12.00 -5.82 2.86
CA GLU A 188 13.38 -5.98 3.32
C GLU A 188 13.86 -4.84 4.23
N GLY A 189 14.64 -5.17 5.26
CA GLY A 189 15.26 -4.14 6.11
C GLY A 189 14.28 -3.32 6.96
N ASN A 190 13.06 -3.81 7.18
CA ASN A 190 12.08 -3.19 8.07
C ASN A 190 12.19 -3.80 9.48
N ALA A 191 11.43 -3.33 10.47
CA ALA A 191 11.30 -4.09 11.71
C ALA A 191 10.55 -5.39 11.47
N ASN A 192 9.39 -5.33 10.81
CA ASN A 192 8.66 -6.50 10.31
C ASN A 192 8.49 -6.37 8.80
N GLY A 193 8.65 -7.45 8.05
CA GLY A 193 8.35 -7.45 6.63
C GLY A 193 6.85 -7.24 6.42
N LEU A 194 6.04 -8.22 6.81
CA LEU A 194 4.58 -8.21 6.79
C LEU A 194 4.05 -8.36 8.22
N SER A 195 3.16 -7.47 8.64
CA SER A 195 2.40 -7.59 9.89
C SER A 195 0.91 -7.61 9.57
N VAL A 196 0.21 -8.64 10.04
CA VAL A 196 -1.25 -8.80 9.90
C VAL A 196 -1.86 -8.85 11.29
N VAL A 197 -2.72 -7.88 11.58
CA VAL A 197 -3.35 -7.72 12.89
C VAL A 197 -4.87 -7.77 12.72
N ASP A 198 -5.50 -8.72 13.37
CA ASP A 198 -6.96 -8.90 13.43
C ASP A 198 -7.67 -8.93 12.04
N SER A 199 -8.89 -9.38 11.99
CA SER A 199 -9.90 -9.26 10.91
C SER A 199 -9.38 -9.22 9.46
N ALA A 200 -8.36 -10.01 9.10
CA ALA A 200 -7.76 -9.99 7.77
C ALA A 200 -7.57 -11.41 7.19
N GLN A 201 -7.79 -11.51 5.89
CA GLN A 201 -7.43 -12.66 5.06
C GLN A 201 -6.38 -12.22 4.05
N VAL A 202 -5.20 -12.84 4.10
CA VAL A 202 -4.03 -12.42 3.33
C VAL A 202 -3.49 -13.60 2.52
N THR A 203 -3.31 -13.40 1.23
CA THR A 203 -2.59 -14.32 0.35
C THR A 203 -1.28 -13.69 -0.09
N VAL A 204 -0.17 -14.39 0.10
CA VAL A 204 1.17 -13.94 -0.31
C VAL A 204 1.78 -14.97 -1.26
N ARG A 205 2.20 -14.52 -2.44
CA ARG A 205 2.81 -15.40 -3.45
C ARG A 205 4.13 -14.84 -3.94
N ASP A 206 5.06 -15.73 -4.22
CA ASP A 206 6.33 -15.45 -4.91
C ASP A 206 7.05 -14.21 -4.37
N SER A 207 7.02 -14.02 -3.03
CA SER A 207 7.48 -12.83 -2.35
C SER A 207 8.60 -13.12 -1.35
N ILE A 208 9.41 -12.10 -1.05
CA ILE A 208 10.58 -12.22 -0.18
C ILE A 208 10.40 -11.30 1.03
N MET A 209 10.51 -11.87 2.23
CA MET A 209 10.54 -11.16 3.50
C MET A 209 11.90 -11.41 4.18
N ALA A 210 12.86 -10.51 3.93
CA ALA A 210 14.25 -10.78 4.35
C ALA A 210 14.90 -9.60 5.09
N ASN A 211 15.91 -9.92 5.90
CA ASN A 211 16.71 -8.94 6.62
C ASN A 211 15.88 -7.98 7.50
N ASN A 212 14.72 -8.42 7.98
CA ASN A 212 13.89 -7.60 8.86
C ASN A 212 14.36 -7.77 10.32
N ALA A 213 14.36 -6.67 11.06
CA ALA A 213 14.96 -6.63 12.40
C ALA A 213 14.21 -7.47 13.45
N THR A 214 12.96 -7.87 13.17
CA THR A 214 12.17 -8.69 14.09
C THR A 214 11.54 -9.89 13.36
N ASN A 215 10.52 -9.69 12.54
CA ASN A 215 9.84 -10.80 11.89
C ASN A 215 9.84 -10.64 10.36
N GLY A 216 10.04 -11.73 9.63
CA GLY A 216 9.71 -11.76 8.21
C GLY A 216 8.20 -11.59 8.04
N VAL A 217 7.42 -12.46 8.69
CA VAL A 217 5.96 -12.42 8.74
C VAL A 217 5.47 -12.50 10.18
N LEU A 218 4.54 -11.63 10.56
CA LEU A 218 3.85 -11.63 11.84
C LEU A 218 2.33 -11.70 11.61
N ALA A 219 1.70 -12.77 12.08
CA ALA A 219 0.26 -12.87 12.25
C ALA A 219 -0.07 -12.67 13.73
N LEU A 220 -0.89 -11.66 14.06
CA LEU A 220 -1.29 -11.32 15.42
C LEU A 220 -2.82 -11.20 15.50
N ALA A 221 -3.47 -12.06 16.31
CA ALA A 221 -4.91 -12.07 16.51
C ALA A 221 -5.24 -11.71 17.97
N THR A 222 -5.46 -10.43 18.22
CA THR A 222 -5.75 -9.91 19.57
C THR A 222 -7.26 -9.78 19.80
N ASN A 223 -7.96 -9.12 18.91
CA ASN A 223 -9.40 -8.82 19.02
C ASN A 223 -10.24 -9.63 18.04
N ALA A 224 -9.66 -10.11 16.94
CA ALA A 224 -10.30 -10.93 15.95
C ALA A 224 -9.30 -11.89 15.30
N SER A 225 -9.76 -13.02 14.78
CA SER A 225 -8.93 -13.98 14.06
C SER A 225 -8.45 -13.42 12.73
N ASN A 226 -7.29 -13.88 12.28
CA ASN A 226 -6.74 -13.59 10.95
C ASN A 226 -6.12 -14.83 10.32
N GLU A 227 -5.93 -14.78 9.01
CA GLU A 227 -5.34 -15.86 8.24
C GLU A 227 -4.35 -15.32 7.19
N ILE A 228 -3.19 -15.95 7.10
CA ILE A 228 -2.20 -15.72 6.05
C ILE A 228 -1.94 -17.03 5.32
N VAL A 229 -2.09 -17.04 4.00
CA VAL A 229 -1.70 -18.15 3.14
C VAL A 229 -0.48 -17.72 2.33
N MET A 230 0.61 -18.48 2.41
CA MET A 230 1.87 -18.20 1.72
C MET A 230 2.22 -19.30 0.75
N GLU A 231 2.58 -18.95 -0.48
CA GLU A 231 3.01 -19.87 -1.53
C GLU A 231 4.22 -19.31 -2.29
N GLY A 232 5.23 -20.15 -2.55
CA GLY A 232 6.42 -19.77 -3.32
C GLY A 232 7.29 -18.69 -2.65
N CYS A 233 7.13 -18.45 -1.36
CA CYS A 233 7.75 -17.34 -0.65
C CYS A 233 9.09 -17.72 0.00
N VAL A 234 9.90 -16.69 0.30
CA VAL A 234 11.13 -16.84 1.08
C VAL A 234 11.08 -15.94 2.32
N THR A 235 11.35 -16.51 3.51
CA THR A 235 11.63 -15.74 4.73
C THR A 235 13.05 -16.03 5.20
N ALA A 236 13.94 -15.02 5.16
CA ALA A 236 15.35 -15.23 5.43
C ALA A 236 16.00 -14.08 6.21
N ASN A 237 16.99 -14.40 7.04
CA ASN A 237 17.80 -13.42 7.78
C ASN A 237 16.96 -12.49 8.67
N ASN A 238 15.88 -12.97 9.25
CA ASN A 238 15.09 -12.24 10.24
C ASN A 238 15.38 -12.78 11.66
N VAL A 239 14.95 -12.07 12.70
CA VAL A 239 14.97 -12.68 14.04
C VAL A 239 13.98 -13.85 14.08
N ASN A 240 12.75 -13.68 13.60
CA ASN A 240 11.83 -14.78 13.36
C ASN A 240 11.43 -14.79 11.89
N GLY A 241 11.47 -15.95 11.24
CA GLY A 241 11.03 -16.11 9.87
C GLY A 241 9.52 -15.87 9.77
N ILE A 242 8.73 -16.74 10.40
CA ILE A 242 7.27 -16.66 10.47
C ILE A 242 6.85 -16.77 11.93
N LYS A 243 6.07 -15.80 12.41
CA LYS A 243 5.51 -15.80 13.77
C LYS A 243 3.99 -15.71 13.71
N ALA A 244 3.30 -16.63 14.40
CA ALA A 244 1.87 -16.60 14.64
C ALA A 244 1.59 -16.48 16.14
N SER A 245 0.74 -15.53 16.54
CA SER A 245 0.37 -15.29 17.93
C SER A 245 -1.07 -14.80 18.00
N GLY A 246 -1.85 -15.37 18.86
CA GLY A 246 -3.25 -15.00 19.07
C GLY A 246 -3.59 -14.87 20.55
N SER A 247 -4.85 -15.12 20.87
CA SER A 247 -5.37 -15.20 22.23
C SER A 247 -6.21 -16.48 22.38
N ASP A 248 -6.71 -16.76 23.57
CA ASP A 248 -7.57 -17.94 23.81
C ASP A 248 -8.86 -17.90 22.98
N ALA A 249 -9.33 -16.72 22.62
CA ALA A 249 -10.55 -16.50 21.86
C ALA A 249 -10.33 -16.29 20.35
N ASN A 250 -9.13 -15.84 19.94
CA ASN A 250 -8.84 -15.43 18.55
C ASN A 250 -7.59 -16.13 18.03
N THR A 251 -7.68 -16.71 16.85
CA THR A 251 -6.59 -17.45 16.22
C THR A 251 -5.88 -16.66 15.13
N ALA A 252 -4.56 -16.67 15.19
CA ALA A 252 -3.71 -16.23 14.09
C ALA A 252 -3.21 -17.47 13.35
N THR A 253 -3.67 -17.67 12.13
CA THR A 253 -3.30 -18.84 11.32
C THR A 253 -2.39 -18.46 10.17
N VAL A 254 -1.27 -19.17 10.01
CA VAL A 254 -0.40 -19.04 8.84
C VAL A 254 -0.30 -20.38 8.15
N GLN A 255 -0.70 -20.47 6.89
CA GLN A 255 -0.56 -21.67 6.06
C GLN A 255 0.60 -21.48 5.08
N ILE A 256 1.48 -22.47 4.98
CA ILE A 256 2.67 -22.40 4.13
C ILE A 256 2.74 -23.57 3.15
N SER A 257 2.99 -23.26 1.87
CA SER A 257 3.18 -24.20 0.78
C SER A 257 4.33 -23.71 -0.13
N ASN A 258 5.28 -24.58 -0.44
CA ASN A 258 6.46 -24.24 -1.25
C ASN A 258 7.22 -23.02 -0.72
N VAL A 259 7.32 -22.86 0.60
CA VAL A 259 7.99 -21.74 1.27
C VAL A 259 9.37 -22.17 1.75
N THR A 260 10.36 -21.29 1.56
CA THR A 260 11.70 -21.45 2.12
C THR A 260 11.85 -20.55 3.35
N VAL A 261 12.14 -21.17 4.51
CA VAL A 261 12.38 -20.47 5.79
C VAL A 261 13.81 -20.79 6.23
N THR A 262 14.73 -19.83 6.07
CA THR A 262 16.15 -20.11 6.24
C THR A 262 16.95 -18.95 6.83
N HIS A 263 18.05 -19.25 7.52
CA HIS A 263 18.96 -18.24 8.11
C HIS A 263 18.28 -17.26 9.08
N ASN A 264 17.15 -17.63 9.68
CA ASN A 264 16.53 -16.82 10.72
C ASN A 264 17.04 -17.21 12.11
N GLY A 265 16.86 -16.35 13.10
CA GLY A 265 17.06 -16.73 14.50
C GLY A 265 16.13 -17.87 14.88
N THR A 266 14.83 -17.71 14.67
CA THR A 266 13.83 -18.80 14.74
C THR A 266 13.08 -18.87 13.41
N GLY A 267 13.02 -20.05 12.80
CA GLY A 267 12.32 -20.24 11.52
C GLY A 267 10.82 -20.07 11.70
N LEU A 268 10.18 -20.97 12.43
CA LEU A 268 8.76 -20.96 12.76
C LEU A 268 8.57 -20.76 14.26
N LEU A 269 7.73 -19.80 14.65
CA LEU A 269 7.43 -19.49 16.03
C LEU A 269 5.92 -19.32 16.23
N THR A 270 5.32 -20.15 17.08
CA THR A 270 3.94 -20.00 17.53
C THR A 270 3.90 -19.58 19.01
N ALA A 271 2.90 -18.78 19.37
CA ALA A 271 2.57 -18.43 20.74
C ALA A 271 1.07 -18.64 20.97
N ALA A 272 0.57 -18.37 22.18
CA ALA A 272 -0.85 -18.60 22.52
C ALA A 272 -1.79 -18.12 21.40
N GLY A 273 -2.76 -18.96 20.99
CA GLY A 273 -3.69 -18.67 19.89
C GLY A 273 -3.07 -18.61 18.48
N GLY A 274 -1.78 -18.82 18.34
CA GLY A 274 -1.10 -18.91 17.03
C GLY A 274 -1.12 -20.33 16.48
N SER A 275 -1.15 -20.47 15.16
CA SER A 275 -1.04 -21.77 14.48
C SER A 275 -0.33 -21.62 13.14
N ILE A 276 0.68 -22.44 12.90
CA ILE A 276 1.36 -22.55 11.60
C ILE A 276 1.07 -23.92 11.02
N LEU A 277 0.44 -23.94 9.86
CA LEU A 277 0.02 -25.13 9.13
C LEU A 277 0.95 -25.28 7.92
N SER A 278 1.56 -26.43 7.73
CA SER A 278 2.55 -26.67 6.68
C SER A 278 2.10 -27.79 5.76
N TYR A 279 2.09 -27.54 4.47
CA TYR A 279 2.16 -28.62 3.48
C TYR A 279 3.58 -29.20 3.44
N THR A 280 3.73 -30.46 3.08
CA THR A 280 5.03 -31.19 3.19
C THR A 280 6.07 -30.79 2.13
N ASN A 281 5.85 -29.73 1.37
CA ASN A 281 6.71 -29.22 0.29
C ASN A 281 7.53 -27.97 0.68
N ASN A 282 7.61 -27.64 1.96
CA ASN A 282 8.36 -26.48 2.45
C ASN A 282 9.80 -26.85 2.79
N THR A 283 10.72 -25.90 2.62
CA THR A 283 12.12 -26.02 3.08
C THR A 283 12.30 -25.16 4.33
N ILE A 284 12.40 -25.82 5.49
CA ILE A 284 12.63 -25.15 6.79
C ILE A 284 13.95 -25.67 7.31
N GLY A 285 14.99 -24.84 7.30
CA GLY A 285 16.32 -25.26 7.71
C GLY A 285 17.36 -24.17 7.67
N ALA A 286 18.51 -24.46 8.24
CA ALA A 286 19.60 -23.52 8.42
C ALA A 286 19.22 -22.28 9.28
N ASN A 287 18.16 -22.35 10.09
CA ASN A 287 17.88 -21.35 11.10
C ASN A 287 18.64 -21.69 12.39
N LYS A 288 18.86 -20.73 13.29
CA LYS A 288 19.43 -21.04 14.58
C LYS A 288 18.53 -22.02 15.37
N THR A 289 17.21 -21.84 15.24
CA THR A 289 16.19 -22.79 15.69
C THR A 289 15.15 -22.89 14.57
N ASP A 290 14.97 -24.06 13.98
CA ASP A 290 14.04 -24.21 12.85
C ASP A 290 12.58 -24.05 13.28
N GLY A 291 12.26 -24.48 14.49
CA GLY A 291 10.88 -24.59 14.95
C GLY A 291 10.15 -25.74 14.25
N ALA A 292 8.86 -25.85 14.50
CA ALA A 292 8.03 -26.85 13.85
C ALA A 292 6.64 -26.27 13.57
N PRO A 293 5.97 -26.66 12.48
CA PRO A 293 4.57 -26.34 12.27
C PRO A 293 3.68 -27.10 13.27
N ASP A 294 2.55 -26.53 13.62
CA ASP A 294 1.59 -27.16 14.54
C ASP A 294 0.84 -28.34 13.89
N LYS A 295 0.67 -28.26 12.56
CA LYS A 295 0.10 -29.35 11.76
C LYS A 295 0.79 -29.46 10.40
N GLN A 296 0.87 -30.69 9.92
CA GLN A 296 1.37 -30.98 8.57
C GLN A 296 0.29 -31.67 7.75
N PHE A 297 0.20 -31.31 6.47
CA PHE A 297 -0.72 -31.88 5.52
C PHE A 297 0.06 -32.43 4.31
N PRO A 298 -0.28 -33.62 3.79
CA PRO A 298 0.29 -34.09 2.54
C PRO A 298 -0.13 -33.15 1.41
N GLN A 299 0.72 -33.02 0.40
CA GLN A 299 0.37 -32.35 -0.85
C GLN A 299 -0.76 -33.14 -1.54
N GLN A 300 -1.80 -32.50 -1.97
CA GLN A 300 -2.91 -33.10 -2.72
C GLN A 300 -2.67 -33.01 -4.21
#